data_6efca4977ac0baf2527a53d6d4af67b2
#
_entry.id   6efca4977ac0baf2527a53d6d4af67b2
#
_cell.length_a   1.000
_cell.length_b   1.000
_cell.length_c   1.000
_cell.angle_alpha   90.00
_cell.angle_beta   90.00
_cell.angle_gamma   90.00
#
_symmetry.space_group_name_H-M   'P 1'
#
loop_
_entity.id
_entity.type
_entity.pdbx_description
1 polymer ?
#
loop_
_entity_poly.entity_id
_entity_poly.type
_entity_poly.pdbx_seq_one_letter_code
_entity_poly.pdbx_strand_id
1 'polypeptide(L)'
;LGGEVVSAATSLHASRAPVPAIDTQCHGLGAKELKGRPPFESEWERWVGLRRTGLLAAHNASVESGLLRGTWSRPSAVPGFVGDGSEVAEWGPWIDTCRLARAWAPSLGDFRLGALVSALRLGPRLDELAADHCPPGRRRYHCALYDALAAALVLRALCGQEGRSAAPLSQLVRDSVSAPAADDLMQGELGL
;
A
#
# COMPACT_ATOMS: atom_id res chain seq x y z
N LEU A 1 -14.76 -5.86 4.09
CA LEU A 1 -14.10 -5.26 2.92
C LEU A 1 -14.91 -5.53 1.63
N GLY A 2 -16.10 -4.96 1.51
CA GLY A 2 -16.92 -5.04 0.30
C GLY A 2 -16.94 -3.73 -0.51
N GLY A 3 -16.07 -2.78 -0.15
CA GLY A 3 -16.12 -1.42 -0.65
C GLY A 3 -15.59 -1.25 -2.07
N GLU A 4 -16.13 -0.25 -2.73
CA GLU A 4 -15.56 0.29 -3.97
C GLU A 4 -14.47 1.32 -3.65
N VAL A 5 -13.69 1.72 -4.66
CA VAL A 5 -12.75 2.84 -4.54
C VAL A 5 -13.56 4.11 -4.28
N VAL A 6 -13.44 4.65 -3.07
CA VAL A 6 -14.21 5.84 -2.63
C VAL A 6 -13.57 7.11 -3.15
N SER A 7 -12.23 7.11 -3.24
CA SER A 7 -11.46 8.22 -3.81
C SER A 7 -10.11 7.72 -4.28
N ALA A 8 -9.55 8.39 -5.27
CA ALA A 8 -8.20 8.14 -5.75
C ALA A 8 -7.51 9.46 -6.06
N ALA A 9 -6.24 9.57 -5.73
CA ALA A 9 -5.48 10.79 -5.98
C ALA A 9 -4.00 10.46 -6.21
N THR A 10 -3.34 11.30 -6.99
CA THR A 10 -1.91 11.22 -7.25
C THR A 10 -1.32 12.63 -7.29
N SER A 11 -0.08 12.76 -6.87
CA SER A 11 0.69 14.00 -6.92
C SER A 11 2.13 13.70 -7.36
N LEU A 12 2.81 14.72 -7.89
CA LEU A 12 4.23 14.67 -8.20
C LEU A 12 4.97 15.61 -7.26
N HIS A 13 6.10 15.15 -6.75
CA HIS A 13 6.92 15.88 -5.80
C HIS A 13 8.34 16.06 -6.32
N ALA A 14 8.98 17.14 -5.87
CA ALA A 14 10.39 17.36 -6.16
C ALA A 14 11.22 16.22 -5.57
N SER A 15 12.17 15.73 -6.34
CA SER A 15 13.16 14.78 -5.83
C SER A 15 14.24 15.52 -5.04
N ARG A 16 14.65 14.97 -3.89
CA ARG A 16 15.76 15.47 -3.08
C ARG A 16 17.12 15.23 -3.72
N ALA A 17 17.20 14.24 -4.61
CA ALA A 17 18.42 13.85 -5.32
C ALA A 17 18.10 13.66 -6.81
N PRO A 18 19.10 13.66 -7.69
CA PRO A 18 18.91 13.31 -9.09
C PRO A 18 18.25 11.95 -9.22
N VAL A 19 17.21 11.84 -10.07
CA VAL A 19 16.55 10.58 -10.35
C VAL A 19 17.45 9.73 -11.24
N PRO A 20 17.82 8.50 -10.86
CA PRO A 20 18.62 7.61 -11.67
C PRO A 20 17.95 7.32 -13.03
N ALA A 21 18.76 7.14 -14.07
CA ALA A 21 18.24 6.87 -15.41
C ALA A 21 17.39 5.58 -15.46
N ILE A 22 17.76 4.56 -14.69
CA ILE A 22 17.02 3.30 -14.62
C ILE A 22 15.62 3.52 -14.02
N ASP A 23 15.47 4.37 -13.02
CA ASP A 23 14.18 4.69 -12.42
C ASP A 23 13.33 5.50 -13.39
N THR A 24 13.95 6.49 -14.08
CA THR A 24 13.28 7.27 -15.13
C THR A 24 12.75 6.36 -16.25
N GLN A 25 13.50 5.34 -16.67
CA GLN A 25 13.03 4.35 -17.65
C GLN A 25 11.84 3.54 -17.12
N CYS A 26 11.84 3.21 -15.84
CA CYS A 26 10.81 2.43 -15.21
C CYS A 26 9.48 3.20 -15.12
N HIS A 27 9.46 4.35 -14.46
CA HIS A 27 8.23 5.11 -14.16
C HIS A 27 8.00 6.34 -15.04
N GLY A 28 8.95 6.71 -15.92
CA GLY A 28 8.82 7.81 -16.88
C GLY A 28 8.92 9.21 -16.24
N LEU A 29 9.48 9.34 -15.03
CA LEU A 29 9.65 10.61 -14.33
C LEU A 29 11.13 10.96 -14.24
N GLY A 30 11.51 12.08 -14.83
CA GLY A 30 12.84 12.63 -14.73
C GLY A 30 12.83 14.04 -14.16
N ALA A 31 13.98 14.71 -14.20
CA ALA A 31 14.14 16.06 -13.67
C ALA A 31 13.14 17.06 -14.27
N LYS A 32 12.76 16.90 -15.54
CA LYS A 32 11.82 17.78 -16.25
C LYS A 32 10.42 17.73 -15.63
N GLU A 33 9.92 16.53 -15.33
CA GLU A 33 8.57 16.30 -14.79
C GLU A 33 8.46 16.74 -13.33
N LEU A 34 9.58 16.70 -12.61
CA LEU A 34 9.65 17.01 -11.16
C LEU A 34 10.07 18.44 -10.86
N LYS A 35 10.58 19.20 -11.86
CA LYS A 35 11.01 20.59 -11.68
C LYS A 35 9.88 21.48 -11.20
N GLY A 36 10.10 22.20 -10.11
CA GLY A 36 9.13 23.13 -9.55
C GLY A 36 7.95 22.49 -8.84
N ARG A 37 7.98 21.16 -8.63
CA ARG A 37 6.98 20.48 -7.82
C ARG A 37 7.22 20.74 -6.34
N PRO A 38 6.16 20.70 -5.51
CA PRO A 38 6.31 20.84 -4.07
C PRO A 38 7.12 19.65 -3.51
N PRO A 39 7.77 19.81 -2.37
CA PRO A 39 8.43 18.69 -1.70
C PRO A 39 7.40 17.70 -1.15
N PHE A 40 7.77 16.42 -1.01
CA PHE A 40 6.87 15.39 -0.49
C PHE A 40 6.39 15.67 0.95
N GLU A 41 7.19 16.40 1.71
CA GLU A 41 6.88 16.85 3.06
C GLU A 41 5.61 17.71 3.15
N SER A 42 5.19 18.34 2.05
CA SER A 42 3.95 19.11 1.98
C SER A 42 2.68 18.24 2.08
N GLU A 43 2.79 16.93 1.93
CA GLU A 43 1.66 15.99 2.01
C GLU A 43 1.34 15.53 3.45
N TRP A 44 1.98 16.09 4.47
CA TRP A 44 1.82 15.67 5.87
C TRP A 44 0.36 15.52 6.30
N GLU A 45 -0.44 16.56 6.12
CA GLU A 45 -1.85 16.57 6.55
C GLU A 45 -2.68 15.49 5.87
N ARG A 46 -2.38 15.21 4.59
CA ARG A 46 -3.02 14.14 3.84
C ARG A 46 -2.71 12.78 4.46
N TRP A 47 -1.44 12.48 4.73
CA TRP A 47 -1.03 11.21 5.30
C TRP A 47 -1.56 11.01 6.72
N VAL A 48 -1.57 12.06 7.53
CA VAL A 48 -2.21 12.04 8.86
C VAL A 48 -3.70 11.78 8.73
N GLY A 49 -4.38 12.44 7.80
CA GLY A 49 -5.81 12.22 7.53
C GLY A 49 -6.12 10.78 7.13
N LEU A 50 -5.35 10.19 6.20
CA LEU A 50 -5.52 8.80 5.78
C LEU A 50 -5.36 7.82 6.95
N ARG A 51 -4.33 8.02 7.79
CA ARG A 51 -4.11 7.16 8.97
C ARG A 51 -5.25 7.23 10.00
N ARG A 52 -5.98 8.33 10.09
CA ARG A 52 -7.13 8.47 10.98
C ARG A 52 -8.37 7.71 10.50
N THR A 53 -8.42 7.33 9.23
CA THR A 53 -9.58 6.66 8.63
C THR A 53 -9.41 5.16 8.46
N GLY A 54 -8.20 4.63 8.60
CA GLY A 54 -7.96 3.19 8.43
C GLY A 54 -6.49 2.81 8.38
N LEU A 55 -6.26 1.51 8.21
CA LEU A 55 -4.92 0.97 8.00
C LEU A 55 -4.40 1.34 6.61
N LEU A 56 -3.10 1.59 6.53
CA LEU A 56 -2.41 1.74 5.26
C LEU A 56 -2.18 0.36 4.63
N ALA A 57 -2.35 0.28 3.32
CA ALA A 57 -2.11 -0.94 2.56
C ALA A 57 -1.26 -0.66 1.32
N ALA A 58 -0.38 -1.58 0.97
CA ALA A 58 0.41 -1.51 -0.25
C ALA A 58 0.82 -2.91 -0.73
N HIS A 59 1.39 -3.00 -1.92
CA HIS A 59 2.01 -4.22 -2.41
C HIS A 59 3.52 -4.15 -2.18
N ASN A 60 4.05 -4.98 -1.29
CA ASN A 60 5.42 -4.86 -0.74
C ASN A 60 5.59 -3.58 0.10
N ALA A 61 4.74 -3.42 1.11
CA ALA A 61 4.57 -2.22 1.92
C ALA A 61 5.83 -1.70 2.62
N SER A 62 6.91 -2.47 2.65
CA SER A 62 8.21 -2.04 3.18
C SER A 62 8.77 -0.81 2.45
N VAL A 63 8.46 -0.64 1.16
CA VAL A 63 8.90 0.50 0.33
C VAL A 63 8.21 1.78 0.80
N GLU A 64 6.89 1.78 0.88
CA GLU A 64 6.09 2.93 1.31
C GLU A 64 6.34 3.28 2.77
N SER A 65 6.43 2.26 3.62
CA SER A 65 6.77 2.44 5.04
C SER A 65 8.16 3.07 5.20
N GLY A 66 9.15 2.63 4.43
CA GLY A 66 10.49 3.21 4.41
C GLY A 66 10.49 4.67 3.98
N LEU A 67 9.75 5.01 2.91
CA LEU A 67 9.60 6.37 2.41
C LEU A 67 8.96 7.29 3.47
N LEU A 68 7.86 6.87 4.09
CA LEU A 68 7.18 7.66 5.09
C LEU A 68 8.04 7.88 6.33
N ARG A 69 8.71 6.83 6.83
CA ARG A 69 9.64 6.93 7.97
C ARG A 69 10.86 7.80 7.67
N GLY A 70 11.37 7.73 6.45
CA GLY A 70 12.49 8.56 6.00
C GLY A 70 12.11 10.02 5.83
N THR A 71 10.84 10.32 5.55
CA THR A 71 10.34 11.70 5.42
C THR A 71 9.90 12.25 6.77
N TRP A 72 9.15 11.47 7.54
CA TRP A 72 8.62 11.85 8.85
C TRP A 72 8.87 10.71 9.84
N SER A 73 9.92 10.84 10.63
CA SER A 73 10.36 9.80 11.57
C SER A 73 9.31 9.50 12.66
N ARG A 74 8.49 10.49 13.01
CA ARG A 74 7.45 10.38 14.03
C ARG A 74 6.13 10.91 13.50
N PRO A 75 5.17 10.05 13.16
CA PRO A 75 3.83 10.49 12.80
C PRO A 75 3.04 10.94 14.03
N SER A 76 1.99 11.74 13.80
CA SER A 76 1.01 12.04 14.84
C SER A 76 0.33 10.77 15.33
N ALA A 77 0.01 10.70 16.62
CA ALA A 77 -0.82 9.63 17.15
C ALA A 77 -2.21 9.62 16.49
N VAL A 78 -2.69 8.46 16.20
CA VAL A 78 -4.01 8.20 15.60
C VAL A 78 -4.66 7.00 16.27
N PRO A 79 -6.00 6.86 16.25
CA PRO A 79 -6.66 5.68 16.77
C PRO A 79 -6.13 4.39 16.15
N GLY A 80 -5.82 3.39 16.96
CA GLY A 80 -5.46 2.05 16.50
C GLY A 80 -6.68 1.31 15.96
N PHE A 81 -6.53 0.64 14.82
CA PHE A 81 -7.58 -0.17 14.19
C PHE A 81 -7.43 -1.66 14.50
N VAL A 82 -6.37 -2.02 15.24
CA VAL A 82 -6.05 -3.39 15.64
C VAL A 82 -5.72 -3.39 17.13
N GLY A 83 -6.15 -4.40 17.85
CA GLY A 83 -5.94 -4.49 19.30
C GLY A 83 -7.04 -3.80 20.09
N ASP A 84 -6.67 -3.15 21.19
CA ASP A 84 -7.57 -2.53 22.18
C ASP A 84 -8.06 -1.11 21.81
N GLY A 85 -7.67 -0.61 20.63
CA GLY A 85 -8.03 0.74 20.19
C GLY A 85 -7.14 1.86 20.76
N SER A 86 -6.03 1.50 21.42
CA SER A 86 -5.03 2.47 21.89
C SER A 86 -4.47 3.29 20.72
N GLU A 87 -3.97 4.49 21.03
CA GLU A 87 -3.36 5.35 20.00
C GLU A 87 -2.03 4.76 19.50
N VAL A 88 -1.82 4.90 18.20
CA VAL A 88 -0.61 4.46 17.49
C VAL A 88 0.14 5.66 16.92
N ALA A 89 1.38 5.86 17.37
CA ALA A 89 2.28 6.92 16.92
C ALA A 89 3.37 6.41 15.97
N GLU A 90 3.06 5.42 15.14
CA GLU A 90 3.96 4.80 14.17
C GLU A 90 3.34 4.75 12.78
N TRP A 91 4.20 4.64 11.73
CA TRP A 91 3.77 4.38 10.35
C TRP A 91 3.45 2.89 10.14
N GLY A 92 2.44 2.41 10.83
CA GLY A 92 1.97 1.03 10.80
C GLY A 92 0.81 0.83 11.76
N PRO A 93 0.31 -0.42 11.88
CA PRO A 93 0.65 -1.57 11.04
C PRO A 93 0.16 -1.43 9.60
N TRP A 94 0.81 -2.16 8.67
CA TRP A 94 0.47 -2.17 7.24
C TRP A 94 -0.20 -3.46 6.82
N ILE A 95 -1.11 -3.38 5.86
CA ILE A 95 -1.56 -4.54 5.10
C ILE A 95 -0.68 -4.66 3.85
N ASP A 96 0.15 -5.71 3.80
CA ASP A 96 1.00 -6.00 2.64
C ASP A 96 0.33 -7.05 1.75
N THR A 97 -0.17 -6.63 0.59
CA THR A 97 -0.91 -7.53 -0.31
C THR A 97 -0.04 -8.61 -0.95
N CYS A 98 1.28 -8.40 -1.08
CA CYS A 98 2.20 -9.44 -1.55
C CYS A 98 2.34 -10.57 -0.52
N ARG A 99 2.52 -10.21 0.76
CA ARG A 99 2.63 -11.19 1.85
C ARG A 99 1.31 -11.88 2.11
N LEU A 100 0.22 -11.12 2.14
CA LEU A 100 -1.12 -11.65 2.30
C LEU A 100 -1.46 -12.67 1.20
N ALA A 101 -1.11 -12.37 -0.07
CA ALA A 101 -1.30 -13.32 -1.17
C ALA A 101 -0.48 -14.61 -0.99
N ARG A 102 0.76 -14.51 -0.49
CA ARG A 102 1.57 -15.69 -0.15
C ARG A 102 0.93 -16.55 0.93
N ALA A 103 0.35 -15.92 1.95
CA ALA A 103 -0.29 -16.62 3.06
C ALA A 103 -1.66 -17.21 2.68
N TRP A 104 -2.46 -16.48 1.90
CA TRP A 104 -3.86 -16.85 1.65
C TRP A 104 -4.10 -17.59 0.33
N ALA A 105 -3.22 -17.43 -0.64
CA ALA A 105 -3.34 -18.04 -1.97
C ALA A 105 -1.97 -18.55 -2.47
N PRO A 106 -1.27 -19.42 -1.72
CA PRO A 106 0.08 -19.89 -2.07
C PRO A 106 0.14 -20.62 -3.41
N SER A 107 -0.97 -21.19 -3.86
CA SER A 107 -1.08 -21.89 -5.15
C SER A 107 -0.92 -20.97 -6.37
N LEU A 108 -0.99 -19.63 -6.21
CA LEU A 108 -0.79 -18.69 -7.31
C LEU A 108 0.67 -18.68 -7.81
N GLY A 109 1.64 -19.03 -6.97
CA GLY A 109 3.04 -19.24 -7.35
C GLY A 109 3.86 -17.98 -7.65
N ASP A 110 3.28 -17.00 -8.36
CA ASP A 110 3.90 -15.71 -8.65
C ASP A 110 3.15 -14.58 -7.92
N PHE A 111 3.86 -13.87 -7.05
CA PHE A 111 3.30 -12.85 -6.18
C PHE A 111 3.66 -11.42 -6.59
N ARG A 112 4.22 -11.22 -7.79
CA ARG A 112 4.35 -9.88 -8.38
C ARG A 112 2.98 -9.30 -8.66
N LEU A 113 2.81 -7.98 -8.48
CA LEU A 113 1.51 -7.32 -8.59
C LEU A 113 0.78 -7.64 -9.91
N GLY A 114 1.47 -7.51 -11.04
CA GLY A 114 0.88 -7.81 -12.35
C GLY A 114 0.49 -9.29 -12.53
N ALA A 115 1.26 -10.22 -11.96
CA ALA A 115 0.94 -11.64 -11.98
C ALA A 115 -0.32 -11.94 -11.16
N LEU A 116 -0.46 -11.34 -9.96
CA LEU A 116 -1.66 -11.46 -9.15
C LEU A 116 -2.90 -10.89 -9.84
N VAL A 117 -2.78 -9.70 -10.45
CA VAL A 117 -3.87 -9.09 -11.23
C VAL A 117 -4.33 -10.02 -12.36
N SER A 118 -3.39 -10.63 -13.07
CA SER A 118 -3.68 -11.59 -14.14
C SER A 118 -4.34 -12.87 -13.60
N ALA A 119 -3.73 -13.50 -12.60
CA ALA A 119 -4.21 -14.76 -12.02
C ALA A 119 -5.61 -14.64 -11.39
N LEU A 120 -5.88 -13.49 -10.75
CA LEU A 120 -7.17 -13.17 -10.14
C LEU A 120 -8.18 -12.54 -11.14
N ARG A 121 -7.81 -12.43 -12.43
CA ARG A 121 -8.65 -11.88 -13.52
C ARG A 121 -9.15 -10.46 -13.26
N LEU A 122 -8.32 -9.62 -12.66
CA LEU A 122 -8.67 -8.25 -12.26
C LEU A 122 -8.38 -7.19 -13.35
N GLY A 123 -7.76 -7.58 -14.48
CA GLY A 123 -7.35 -6.68 -15.55
C GLY A 123 -8.46 -5.75 -16.04
N PRO A 124 -9.63 -6.25 -16.49
CA PRO A 124 -10.71 -5.38 -16.98
C PRO A 124 -11.16 -4.34 -15.95
N ARG A 125 -11.28 -4.72 -14.67
CA ARG A 125 -11.67 -3.77 -13.61
C ARG A 125 -10.56 -2.76 -13.31
N LEU A 126 -9.30 -3.17 -13.39
CA LEU A 126 -8.17 -2.26 -13.24
C LEU A 126 -8.12 -1.24 -14.37
N ASP A 127 -8.37 -1.66 -15.61
CA ASP A 127 -8.41 -0.77 -16.78
C ASP A 127 -9.53 0.27 -16.66
N GLU A 128 -10.72 -0.12 -16.19
CA GLU A 128 -11.83 0.81 -15.91
C GLU A 128 -11.42 1.86 -14.86
N LEU A 129 -10.93 1.42 -13.69
CA LEU A 129 -10.49 2.32 -12.63
C LEU A 129 -9.33 3.22 -13.08
N ALA A 130 -8.41 2.68 -13.86
CA ALA A 130 -7.32 3.47 -14.40
C ALA A 130 -7.81 4.51 -15.43
N ALA A 131 -8.85 4.18 -16.20
CA ALA A 131 -9.45 5.15 -17.13
C ALA A 131 -10.09 6.33 -16.38
N ASP A 132 -10.73 6.06 -15.24
CA ASP A 132 -11.42 7.06 -14.44
C ASP A 132 -10.46 7.91 -13.59
N HIS A 133 -9.38 7.32 -13.08
CA HIS A 133 -8.57 7.94 -12.02
C HIS A 133 -7.13 8.26 -12.42
N CYS A 134 -6.53 7.50 -13.35
CA CYS A 134 -5.13 7.71 -13.72
C CYS A 134 -4.98 8.72 -14.86
N PRO A 135 -4.02 9.64 -14.79
CA PRO A 135 -3.71 10.52 -15.90
C PRO A 135 -3.38 9.73 -17.18
N PRO A 136 -3.74 10.23 -18.37
CA PRO A 136 -3.32 9.64 -19.62
C PRO A 136 -1.80 9.42 -19.66
N GLY A 137 -1.35 8.27 -20.17
CA GLY A 137 0.07 7.90 -20.22
C GLY A 137 0.64 7.33 -18.90
N ARG A 138 -0.16 7.32 -17.80
CA ARG A 138 0.22 6.74 -16.51
C ARG A 138 -0.65 5.56 -16.10
N ARG A 139 -1.36 4.96 -17.03
CA ARG A 139 -2.23 3.78 -16.86
C ARG A 139 -1.44 2.49 -17.06
N ARG A 140 -0.37 2.32 -16.30
CA ARG A 140 0.56 1.19 -16.40
C ARG A 140 1.28 0.94 -15.09
N TYR A 141 1.83 -0.25 -14.95
CA TYR A 141 2.69 -0.60 -13.81
C TYR A 141 3.87 0.36 -13.68
N HIS A 142 4.37 0.48 -12.46
CA HIS A 142 5.38 1.45 -12.01
C HIS A 142 4.90 2.92 -12.05
N CYS A 143 3.58 3.13 -12.19
CA CYS A 143 2.95 4.41 -11.91
C CYS A 143 2.15 4.29 -10.62
N ALA A 144 2.52 5.07 -9.60
CA ALA A 144 2.08 4.87 -8.21
C ALA A 144 0.55 4.71 -8.04
N LEU A 145 -0.27 5.52 -8.73
CA LEU A 145 -1.73 5.39 -8.62
C LEU A 145 -2.24 4.10 -9.29
N TYR A 146 -1.68 3.72 -10.43
CA TYR A 146 -2.05 2.46 -11.09
C TYR A 146 -1.73 1.26 -10.21
N ASP A 147 -0.53 1.24 -9.60
CA ASP A 147 -0.11 0.18 -8.68
C ASP A 147 -0.96 0.17 -7.40
N ALA A 148 -1.33 1.34 -6.87
CA ALA A 148 -2.22 1.44 -5.72
C ALA A 148 -3.63 0.88 -6.01
N LEU A 149 -4.20 1.18 -7.18
CA LEU A 149 -5.48 0.61 -7.63
C LEU A 149 -5.39 -0.91 -7.81
N ALA A 150 -4.31 -1.39 -8.43
CA ALA A 150 -4.05 -2.83 -8.58
C ALA A 150 -3.94 -3.53 -7.21
N ALA A 151 -3.18 -2.95 -6.27
CA ALA A 151 -3.04 -3.48 -4.91
C ALA A 151 -4.38 -3.51 -4.16
N ALA A 152 -5.19 -2.48 -4.29
CA ALA A 152 -6.54 -2.43 -3.69
C ALA A 152 -7.47 -3.52 -4.25
N LEU A 153 -7.43 -3.75 -5.57
CA LEU A 153 -8.19 -4.83 -6.20
C LEU A 153 -7.71 -6.22 -5.75
N VAL A 154 -6.40 -6.43 -5.65
CA VAL A 154 -5.82 -7.68 -5.14
C VAL A 154 -6.26 -7.91 -3.69
N LEU A 155 -6.17 -6.90 -2.83
CA LEU A 155 -6.64 -6.99 -1.44
C LEU A 155 -8.11 -7.39 -1.38
N ARG A 156 -8.96 -6.71 -2.14
CA ARG A 156 -10.40 -7.01 -2.22
C ARG A 156 -10.66 -8.45 -2.69
N ALA A 157 -9.96 -8.90 -3.72
CA ALA A 157 -10.11 -10.26 -4.25
C ALA A 157 -9.68 -11.32 -3.24
N LEU A 158 -8.58 -11.12 -2.52
CA LEU A 158 -8.12 -12.01 -1.45
C LEU A 158 -9.13 -12.09 -0.31
N CYS A 159 -9.67 -10.95 0.13
CA CYS A 159 -10.71 -10.90 1.17
C CYS A 159 -12.07 -11.45 0.70
N GLY A 160 -12.34 -11.46 -0.60
CA GLY A 160 -13.56 -12.01 -1.18
C GLY A 160 -13.56 -13.55 -1.33
N GLN A 161 -12.44 -14.23 -1.08
CA GLN A 161 -12.37 -15.69 -1.13
C GLN A 161 -13.22 -16.33 -0.05
N GLU A 162 -13.70 -17.53 -0.32
CA GLU A 162 -14.48 -18.32 0.64
C GLU A 162 -13.73 -18.48 1.98
N GLY A 163 -14.44 -18.23 3.08
CA GLY A 163 -13.88 -18.25 4.43
C GLY A 163 -13.00 -17.05 4.82
N ARG A 164 -12.78 -16.06 3.92
CA ARG A 164 -11.95 -14.87 4.19
C ARG A 164 -12.75 -13.58 4.31
N SER A 165 -14.00 -13.54 3.86
CA SER A 165 -14.83 -12.32 3.84
C SER A 165 -15.11 -11.71 5.22
N ALA A 166 -15.06 -12.52 6.26
CA ALA A 166 -15.24 -12.12 7.66
C ALA A 166 -13.91 -11.99 8.44
N ALA A 167 -12.75 -12.08 7.76
CA ALA A 167 -11.46 -11.99 8.43
C ALA A 167 -11.32 -10.62 9.14
N PRO A 168 -10.98 -10.58 10.44
CA PRO A 168 -10.78 -9.32 11.17
C PRO A 168 -9.50 -8.62 10.67
N LEU A 169 -9.43 -7.30 10.86
CA LEU A 169 -8.24 -6.50 10.49
C LEU A 169 -6.96 -7.03 11.15
N SER A 170 -7.04 -7.51 12.39
CA SER A 170 -5.92 -8.12 13.11
C SER A 170 -5.34 -9.33 12.38
N GLN A 171 -6.17 -10.14 11.71
CA GLN A 171 -5.70 -11.26 10.92
C GLN A 171 -5.01 -10.79 9.64
N LEU A 172 -5.57 -9.78 8.93
CA LEU A 172 -4.93 -9.22 7.75
C LEU A 172 -3.53 -8.68 8.06
N VAL A 173 -3.42 -7.95 9.17
CA VAL A 173 -2.12 -7.41 9.62
C VAL A 173 -1.15 -8.53 9.95
N ARG A 174 -1.56 -9.51 10.75
CA ARG A 174 -0.71 -10.66 11.14
C ARG A 174 -0.20 -11.42 9.92
N ASP A 175 -1.09 -11.72 8.98
CA ASP A 175 -0.74 -12.49 7.78
C ASP A 175 0.04 -11.63 6.75
N SER A 176 0.13 -10.31 6.97
CA SER A 176 0.91 -9.36 6.17
C SER A 176 2.35 -9.15 6.68
N VAL A 177 2.72 -9.68 7.84
CA VAL A 177 4.09 -9.59 8.37
C VAL A 177 4.90 -10.85 8.05
N SER A 178 6.23 -10.74 8.06
CA SER A 178 7.11 -11.92 7.91
C SER A 178 7.14 -12.73 9.21
N ALA A 179 7.37 -14.03 9.12
CA ALA A 179 7.42 -14.91 10.28
C ALA A 179 8.31 -14.40 11.45
N PRO A 180 9.54 -13.86 11.23
CA PRO A 180 10.31 -13.28 12.32
C PRO A 180 9.66 -12.08 13.00
N ALA A 181 8.97 -11.23 12.25
CA ALA A 181 8.28 -10.06 12.80
C ALA A 181 6.94 -10.42 13.46
N ALA A 182 6.34 -11.56 13.09
CA ALA A 182 5.15 -12.08 13.76
C ALA A 182 5.50 -12.62 15.17
N ASP A 183 6.66 -13.25 15.32
CA ASP A 183 7.15 -13.74 16.62
C ASP A 183 7.47 -12.57 17.55
N ASP A 184 8.05 -11.47 17.06
CA ASP A 184 8.30 -10.26 17.86
C ASP A 184 7.01 -9.58 18.35
N LEU A 185 5.96 -9.55 17.51
CA LEU A 185 4.64 -9.02 17.89
C LEU A 185 3.98 -9.89 18.97
N MET A 186 4.11 -11.22 18.89
CA MET A 186 3.57 -12.15 19.87
C MET A 186 4.33 -12.09 21.20
N GLN A 187 5.65 -11.81 21.19
CA GLN A 187 6.44 -11.64 22.41
C GLN A 187 6.12 -10.32 23.14
N GLY A 188 5.77 -9.26 22.41
CA GLY A 188 5.32 -8.00 22.99
C GLY A 188 3.99 -8.10 23.76
N GLU A 189 3.11 -9.04 23.39
CA GLU A 189 1.85 -9.30 24.10
C GLU A 189 2.03 -10.16 25.38
N LEU A 190 3.15 -10.88 25.52
CA LEU A 190 3.40 -11.77 26.66
C LEU A 190 4.08 -11.09 27.87
N GLY A 191 4.36 -9.77 27.80
CA GLY A 191 4.68 -8.94 28.97
C GLY A 191 5.74 -9.54 29.91
N LEU A 192 6.93 -9.91 29.39
CA LEU A 192 8.11 -10.26 30.20
C LEU A 192 9.19 -9.20 30.09
#